data_84081c15a4964e511e65683bd6669d5e
#
_entry.id   84081c15a4964e511e65683bd6669d5e
#
_cell.length_a   1.000
_cell.length_b   1.000
_cell.length_c   1.000
_cell.angle_alpha   90.00
_cell.angle_beta   90.00
_cell.angle_gamma   90.00
#
_symmetry.space_group_name_H-M   'P 1'
#
loop_
_entity.id
_entity.type
_entity.pdbx_description
1 polymer ?
#
loop_
_entity_poly.entity_id
_entity_poly.type
_entity_poly.pdbx_seq_one_letter_code
_entity_poly.pdbx_strand_id
1 'polypeptide(L)'
;FKADINFDGESLQFSLPPDLTLIVSPHLNAKIKASELKVSGRIEVLEGKLSLDKLPQGSVSLSKDVIIVNDEGEQIVNDKPFDIFTNVRVVIADTFNVEGQGFIGRLGGELQVSQQANQPLQLFGSLKIPEGRYSAYSQNLSVTKGTISFNGIANNPYISIQATRSIEDENIIVGID
;
A
#
# COMPACT_ATOMS: atom_id res chain seq x y z
N PHE A 1 24.13 -21.39 -4.02
CA PHE A 1 23.55 -20.66 -5.15
C PHE A 1 23.61 -19.15 -4.84
N LYS A 2 24.01 -18.36 -5.81
CA LYS A 2 23.98 -16.88 -5.76
C LYS A 2 23.44 -16.38 -7.08
N ALA A 3 22.52 -15.45 -7.04
CA ALA A 3 22.01 -14.76 -8.22
C ALA A 3 21.86 -13.26 -7.92
N ASP A 4 22.08 -12.45 -8.94
CA ASP A 4 21.83 -11.01 -8.93
C ASP A 4 20.97 -10.71 -10.17
N ILE A 5 19.75 -10.24 -9.94
CA ILE A 5 18.74 -10.06 -10.98
C ILE A 5 18.32 -8.60 -10.96
N ASN A 6 18.44 -7.92 -12.09
CA ASN A 6 17.90 -6.60 -12.30
C ASN A 6 16.57 -6.72 -13.05
N PHE A 7 15.56 -6.03 -12.57
CA PHE A 7 14.27 -5.95 -13.19
C PHE A 7 13.93 -4.48 -13.46
N ASP A 8 13.97 -4.10 -14.72
CA ASP A 8 13.63 -2.76 -15.20
C ASP A 8 12.43 -2.85 -16.14
N GLY A 9 11.45 -1.99 -15.90
CA GLY A 9 10.25 -1.95 -16.72
C GLY A 9 9.70 -0.53 -16.82
N GLU A 10 9.03 -0.26 -17.93
CA GLU A 10 8.36 1.02 -18.17
C GLU A 10 6.88 0.78 -18.42
N SER A 11 6.04 1.53 -17.68
CA SER A 11 4.58 1.55 -17.86
C SER A 11 3.93 0.15 -17.85
N LEU A 12 4.39 -0.72 -16.95
CA LEU A 12 3.82 -2.06 -16.79
C LEU A 12 2.45 -1.96 -16.13
N GLN A 13 1.45 -2.58 -16.76
CA GLN A 13 0.13 -2.66 -16.18
C GLN A 13 0.05 -3.86 -15.23
N PHE A 14 -0.35 -3.59 -14.01
CA PHE A 14 -0.64 -4.59 -12.99
C PHE A 14 -2.09 -4.47 -12.53
N SER A 15 -2.80 -5.58 -12.48
CA SER A 15 -4.20 -5.57 -12.07
C SER A 15 -4.50 -6.73 -11.14
N LEU A 16 -5.13 -6.42 -10.02
CA LEU A 16 -5.77 -7.35 -9.09
C LEU A 16 -7.27 -7.04 -9.05
N PRO A 17 -8.05 -7.56 -10.01
CA PRO A 17 -9.46 -7.27 -10.06
C PRO A 17 -10.19 -7.82 -8.82
N PRO A 18 -11.24 -7.14 -8.36
CA PRO A 18 -11.78 -5.88 -8.88
C PRO A 18 -11.19 -4.62 -8.24
N ASP A 19 -10.19 -4.75 -7.37
CA ASP A 19 -9.87 -3.79 -6.33
C ASP A 19 -8.73 -2.85 -6.67
N LEU A 20 -7.76 -3.31 -7.46
CA LEU A 20 -6.55 -2.56 -7.73
C LEU A 20 -6.14 -2.67 -9.20
N THR A 21 -5.88 -1.53 -9.82
CA THR A 21 -5.20 -1.42 -11.11
C THR A 21 -4.09 -0.39 -11.00
N LEU A 22 -2.91 -0.72 -11.50
CA LEU A 22 -1.71 0.13 -11.46
C LEU A 22 -1.02 0.16 -12.82
N ILE A 23 -0.44 1.30 -13.15
CA ILE A 23 0.60 1.43 -14.17
C ILE A 23 1.89 1.83 -13.44
N VAL A 24 2.90 0.98 -13.52
CA VAL A 24 4.14 1.14 -12.74
C VAL A 24 5.38 1.05 -13.62
N SER A 25 6.42 1.77 -13.23
CA SER A 25 7.77 1.65 -13.78
C SER A 25 8.72 1.20 -12.67
N PRO A 26 8.96 -0.11 -12.54
CA PRO A 26 9.87 -0.66 -11.55
C PRO A 26 11.31 -0.60 -12.03
N HIS A 27 12.21 -0.28 -11.10
CA HIS A 27 13.67 -0.37 -11.20
C HIS A 27 14.17 -1.11 -9.95
N LEU A 28 14.22 -2.43 -10.03
CA LEU A 28 14.47 -3.29 -8.89
C LEU A 28 15.71 -4.16 -9.10
N ASN A 29 16.43 -4.39 -8.01
CA ASN A 29 17.51 -5.36 -7.94
C ASN A 29 17.16 -6.41 -6.88
N ALA A 30 17.22 -7.67 -7.25
CA ALA A 30 17.02 -8.81 -6.36
C ALA A 30 18.30 -9.63 -6.26
N LYS A 31 18.83 -9.75 -5.04
CA LYS A 31 20.02 -10.56 -4.73
C LYS A 31 19.62 -11.78 -3.92
N ILE A 32 19.91 -12.94 -4.46
CA ILE A 32 19.66 -14.22 -3.80
C ILE A 32 21.01 -14.80 -3.37
N LYS A 33 21.15 -15.14 -2.10
CA LYS A 33 22.34 -15.78 -1.55
C LYS A 33 21.94 -16.79 -0.50
N ALA A 34 22.20 -18.07 -0.74
CA ALA A 34 21.77 -19.19 0.11
C ALA A 34 20.24 -19.12 0.35
N SER A 35 19.80 -18.81 1.57
CA SER A 35 18.40 -18.64 1.97
C SER A 35 18.00 -17.15 2.14
N GLU A 36 18.82 -16.20 1.73
CA GLU A 36 18.53 -14.77 1.79
C GLU A 36 18.03 -14.25 0.44
N LEU A 37 16.97 -13.48 0.43
CA LEU A 37 16.50 -12.69 -0.69
C LEU A 37 16.51 -11.21 -0.30
N LYS A 38 17.34 -10.41 -1.00
CA LYS A 38 17.39 -8.94 -0.80
C LYS A 38 16.82 -8.26 -2.02
N VAL A 39 15.72 -7.52 -1.82
CA VAL A 39 15.08 -6.71 -2.86
C VAL A 39 15.30 -5.24 -2.55
N SER A 40 15.81 -4.50 -3.50
CA SER A 40 16.05 -3.06 -3.37
C SER A 40 15.76 -2.34 -4.68
N GLY A 41 15.53 -1.03 -4.60
CA GLY A 41 15.33 -0.20 -5.78
C GLY A 41 14.20 0.79 -5.63
N ARG A 42 13.56 1.12 -6.76
CA ARG A 42 12.49 2.11 -6.84
C ARG A 42 11.34 1.59 -7.71
N ILE A 43 10.13 1.93 -7.32
CA ILE A 43 8.93 1.74 -8.12
C ILE A 43 8.26 3.10 -8.29
N GLU A 44 8.01 3.49 -9.52
CA GLU A 44 7.19 4.66 -9.83
C GLU A 44 5.79 4.19 -10.21
N VAL A 45 4.79 4.63 -9.46
CA VAL A 45 3.37 4.41 -9.76
C VAL A 45 2.90 5.61 -10.55
N LEU A 46 2.75 5.44 -11.86
CA LEU A 46 2.39 6.50 -12.79
C LEU A 46 0.89 6.79 -12.73
N GLU A 47 0.10 5.73 -12.65
CA GLU A 47 -1.35 5.80 -12.53
C GLU A 47 -1.84 4.64 -11.66
N GLY A 48 -2.98 4.84 -10.99
CA GLY A 48 -3.60 3.78 -10.22
C GLY A 48 -5.05 4.05 -9.88
N LYS A 49 -5.76 2.95 -9.64
CA LYS A 49 -7.10 2.96 -9.09
C LYS A 49 -7.21 1.90 -8.01
N LEU A 50 -7.65 2.31 -6.82
CA LEU A 50 -7.89 1.45 -5.67
C LEU A 50 -9.33 1.58 -5.21
N SER A 51 -10.06 0.46 -5.09
CA SER A 51 -11.40 0.40 -4.51
C SER A 51 -11.32 -0.17 -3.09
N LEU A 52 -11.64 0.64 -2.09
CA LEU A 52 -11.59 0.26 -0.67
C LEU A 52 -12.78 -0.59 -0.23
N ASP A 53 -13.89 -0.56 -0.96
CA ASP A 53 -15.14 -1.25 -0.58
C ASP A 53 -15.01 -2.77 -0.64
N LYS A 54 -14.01 -3.26 -1.33
CA LYS A 54 -13.78 -4.67 -1.65
C LYS A 54 -12.52 -5.24 -1.00
N LEU A 55 -11.76 -4.41 -0.29
CA LEU A 55 -10.61 -4.92 0.45
C LEU A 55 -11.10 -5.93 1.49
N PRO A 56 -10.52 -7.14 1.55
CA PRO A 56 -10.86 -8.10 2.58
C PRO A 56 -10.61 -7.47 3.94
N GLN A 57 -11.67 -7.37 4.75
CA GLN A 57 -11.57 -6.90 6.12
C GLN A 57 -10.77 -7.92 6.94
N GLY A 58 -9.49 -7.66 7.09
CA GLY A 58 -8.56 -8.47 7.84
C GLY A 58 -7.93 -9.58 7.01
N SER A 59 -6.64 -9.44 6.73
CA SER A 59 -5.81 -10.60 6.46
C SER A 59 -5.81 -11.44 7.74
N VAL A 60 -6.54 -12.55 7.72
CA VAL A 60 -6.36 -13.56 8.74
C VAL A 60 -4.93 -14.06 8.57
N SER A 61 -4.02 -13.61 9.41
CA SER A 61 -2.71 -14.25 9.49
C SER A 61 -2.98 -15.69 9.86
N LEU A 62 -2.51 -16.63 9.03
CA LEU A 62 -2.54 -18.04 9.38
C LEU A 62 -1.99 -18.17 10.80
N SER A 63 -2.78 -18.77 11.70
CA SER A 63 -2.32 -19.07 13.05
C SER A 63 -1.03 -19.86 12.95
N LYS A 64 -0.08 -19.61 13.85
CA LYS A 64 1.16 -20.38 13.92
C LYS A 64 0.92 -21.89 14.16
N ASP A 65 -0.31 -22.24 14.53
CA ASP A 65 -0.73 -23.61 14.81
C ASP A 65 -1.35 -24.31 13.59
N VAL A 66 -1.45 -23.64 12.42
CA VAL A 66 -1.90 -24.27 11.17
C VAL A 66 -0.75 -25.07 10.58
N ILE A 67 -0.88 -26.38 10.66
CA ILE A 67 0.01 -27.34 10.00
C ILE A 67 -0.57 -27.61 8.61
N ILE A 68 0.17 -27.23 7.58
CA ILE A 68 -0.18 -27.54 6.19
C ILE A 68 0.31 -28.97 5.93
N VAL A 69 -0.61 -29.86 5.60
CA VAL A 69 -0.30 -31.23 5.17
C VAL A 69 -0.54 -31.38 3.66
N ASN A 70 0.23 -32.22 2.98
CA ASN A 70 -0.04 -32.60 1.59
C ASN A 70 -1.23 -33.59 1.55
N ASP A 71 -1.67 -33.95 0.35
CA ASP A 71 -2.76 -34.92 0.15
C ASP A 71 -2.48 -36.30 0.74
N GLU A 72 -1.25 -36.60 1.14
CA GLU A 72 -0.80 -37.85 1.77
C GLU A 72 -0.74 -37.74 3.29
N GLY A 73 -1.12 -36.56 3.87
CA GLY A 73 -1.15 -36.33 5.31
C GLY A 73 0.21 -36.08 5.96
N GLU A 74 1.26 -35.93 5.16
CA GLU A 74 2.59 -35.56 5.65
C GLU A 74 2.67 -34.05 5.90
N GLN A 75 3.28 -33.66 7.03
CA GLN A 75 3.55 -32.24 7.29
C GLN A 75 4.50 -31.71 6.23
N ILE A 76 4.05 -30.73 5.47
CA ILE A 76 4.95 -29.90 4.67
C ILE A 76 5.79 -29.10 5.67
N VAL A 77 6.91 -29.68 6.09
CA VAL A 77 7.94 -28.93 6.80
C VAL A 77 8.49 -27.93 5.78
N ASN A 78 8.05 -26.68 5.86
CA ASN A 78 8.67 -25.61 5.11
C ASN A 78 10.15 -25.59 5.52
N ASP A 79 10.99 -26.14 4.68
CA ASP A 79 12.43 -25.93 4.76
C ASP A 79 12.68 -24.43 4.87
N LYS A 80 13.34 -24.04 5.94
CA LYS A 80 13.70 -22.68 6.37
C LYS A 80 13.21 -21.57 5.44
N PRO A 81 12.22 -20.77 5.84
CA PRO A 81 11.72 -19.70 5.00
C PRO A 81 12.90 -18.82 4.57
N PHE A 82 12.86 -18.34 3.33
CA PHE A 82 13.83 -17.36 2.86
C PHE A 82 13.79 -16.14 3.78
N ASP A 83 14.94 -15.71 4.24
CA ASP A 83 15.10 -14.45 4.94
C ASP A 83 14.94 -13.31 3.92
N ILE A 84 13.79 -12.65 3.95
CA ILE A 84 13.46 -11.59 3.00
C ILE A 84 13.87 -10.24 3.60
N PHE A 85 14.69 -9.51 2.86
CA PHE A 85 15.04 -8.13 3.15
C PHE A 85 14.54 -7.25 2.02
N THR A 86 13.76 -6.24 2.34
CA THR A 86 13.23 -5.29 1.37
C THR A 86 13.66 -3.88 1.72
N ASN A 87 14.09 -3.14 0.71
CA ASN A 87 14.41 -1.72 0.82
C ASN A 87 14.05 -1.03 -0.50
N VAL A 88 12.77 -0.73 -0.68
CA VAL A 88 12.21 -0.22 -1.93
C VAL A 88 11.55 1.12 -1.70
N ARG A 89 11.91 2.12 -2.52
CA ARG A 89 11.26 3.40 -2.58
C ARG A 89 10.09 3.34 -3.55
N VAL A 90 8.91 3.72 -3.11
CA VAL A 90 7.69 3.79 -3.93
C VAL A 90 7.29 5.24 -4.09
N VAL A 91 7.28 5.74 -5.31
CA VAL A 91 6.83 7.10 -5.65
C VAL A 91 5.49 7.01 -6.35
N ILE A 92 4.48 7.65 -5.80
CA ILE A 92 3.11 7.63 -6.30
C ILE A 92 2.78 9.00 -6.87
N ALA A 93 2.47 9.04 -8.16
CA ALA A 93 2.03 10.26 -8.82
C ALA A 93 0.63 10.70 -8.33
N ASP A 94 0.32 11.99 -8.43
CA ASP A 94 -0.97 12.56 -8.00
C ASP A 94 -2.17 12.10 -8.86
N THR A 95 -1.95 11.16 -9.75
CA THR A 95 -2.93 10.49 -10.62
C THR A 95 -3.47 9.19 -10.05
N PHE A 96 -3.07 8.82 -8.83
CA PHE A 96 -3.55 7.63 -8.16
C PHE A 96 -4.93 7.87 -7.51
N ASN A 97 -5.96 7.22 -8.06
CA ASN A 97 -7.34 7.39 -7.62
C ASN A 97 -7.70 6.38 -6.54
N VAL A 98 -8.40 6.83 -5.51
CA VAL A 98 -8.94 5.99 -4.44
C VAL A 98 -10.43 6.25 -4.31
N GLU A 99 -11.22 5.17 -4.27
CA GLU A 99 -12.66 5.24 -4.05
C GLU A 99 -13.10 4.18 -3.04
N GLY A 100 -14.11 4.49 -2.25
CA GLY A 100 -14.77 3.54 -1.34
C GLY A 100 -15.12 4.14 0.00
N GLN A 101 -16.03 3.50 0.69
CA GLN A 101 -16.56 3.93 1.99
C GLN A 101 -17.01 5.40 2.04
N GLY A 102 -17.55 5.89 0.91
CA GLY A 102 -17.97 7.28 0.77
C GLY A 102 -16.85 8.26 0.39
N PHE A 103 -15.60 7.83 0.34
CA PHE A 103 -14.48 8.65 -0.12
C PHE A 103 -14.21 8.45 -1.61
N ILE A 104 -13.96 9.53 -2.32
CA ILE A 104 -13.42 9.54 -3.68
C ILE A 104 -12.36 10.64 -3.71
N GLY A 105 -11.14 10.29 -4.10
CA GLY A 105 -10.06 11.27 -4.13
C GLY A 105 -8.81 10.75 -4.80
N ARG A 106 -7.77 11.58 -4.81
CA ARG A 106 -6.46 11.23 -5.34
C ARG A 106 -5.43 11.16 -4.22
N LEU A 107 -4.45 10.30 -4.39
CA LEU A 107 -3.28 10.20 -3.54
C LEU A 107 -2.03 10.46 -4.37
N GLY A 108 -1.00 11.00 -3.73
CA GLY A 108 0.32 11.13 -4.30
C GLY A 108 1.36 11.27 -3.19
N GLY A 109 2.61 10.94 -3.48
CA GLY A 109 3.68 11.07 -2.50
C GLY A 109 4.73 9.99 -2.61
N GLU A 110 5.45 9.77 -1.52
CA GLU A 110 6.57 8.83 -1.50
C GLU A 110 6.56 8.01 -0.21
N LEU A 111 6.81 6.71 -0.37
CA LEU A 111 6.95 5.77 0.73
C LEU A 111 8.25 4.97 0.57
N GLN A 112 8.92 4.76 1.68
CA GLN A 112 10.00 3.80 1.82
C GLN A 112 9.43 2.51 2.41
N VAL A 113 9.51 1.44 1.65
CA VAL A 113 9.11 0.09 2.07
C VAL A 113 10.33 -0.64 2.58
N SER A 114 10.31 -1.07 3.82
CA SER A 114 11.43 -1.77 4.47
C SER A 114 10.94 -3.04 5.15
N GLN A 115 11.72 -4.10 5.00
CA GLN A 115 11.50 -5.35 5.73
C GLN A 115 12.86 -5.97 6.10
N GLN A 116 12.97 -6.39 7.35
CA GLN A 116 14.07 -7.22 7.84
C GLN A 116 13.61 -8.67 7.95
N ALA A 117 14.56 -9.61 7.97
CA ALA A 117 14.25 -11.02 8.15
C ALA A 117 13.36 -11.25 9.38
N ASN A 118 12.29 -12.00 9.19
CA ASN A 118 11.32 -12.35 10.25
C ASN A 118 10.68 -11.14 10.94
N GLN A 119 10.73 -9.95 10.34
CA GLN A 119 10.07 -8.75 10.82
C GLN A 119 8.86 -8.42 9.93
N PRO A 120 7.81 -7.78 10.48
CA PRO A 120 6.72 -7.28 9.67
C PRO A 120 7.21 -6.19 8.71
N LEU A 121 6.50 -6.05 7.60
CA LEU A 121 6.73 -4.97 6.65
C LEU A 121 6.53 -3.61 7.31
N GLN A 122 7.46 -2.71 7.09
CA GLN A 122 7.43 -1.34 7.61
C GLN A 122 7.33 -0.35 6.45
N LEU A 123 6.57 0.71 6.68
CA LEU A 123 6.41 1.83 5.77
C LEU A 123 6.88 3.11 6.47
N PHE A 124 7.62 3.94 5.74
CA PHE A 124 8.02 5.26 6.19
C PHE A 124 7.75 6.28 5.08
N GLY A 125 7.30 7.47 5.46
CA GLY A 125 7.01 8.54 4.51
C GLY A 125 5.58 9.02 4.61
N SER A 126 5.11 9.74 3.60
CA SER A 126 3.77 10.30 3.60
C SER A 126 3.13 10.35 2.22
N LEU A 127 1.84 10.13 2.21
CA LEU A 127 0.96 10.35 1.07
C LEU A 127 0.13 11.59 1.32
N LYS A 128 -0.05 12.40 0.30
CA LYS A 128 -0.92 13.58 0.30
C LYS A 128 -2.23 13.24 -0.40
N ILE A 129 -3.29 13.86 0.05
CA ILE A 129 -4.58 13.88 -0.62
C ILE A 129 -4.74 15.30 -1.19
N PRO A 130 -4.35 15.54 -2.46
CA PRO A 130 -4.43 16.88 -3.06
C PRO A 130 -5.87 17.34 -3.23
N GLU A 131 -6.77 16.40 -3.49
CA GLU A 131 -8.21 16.65 -3.58
C GLU A 131 -9.01 15.38 -3.26
N GLY A 132 -10.22 15.57 -2.75
CA GLY A 132 -11.14 14.46 -2.47
C GLY A 132 -12.52 14.95 -2.08
N ARG A 133 -13.46 14.00 -2.11
CA ARG A 133 -14.81 14.20 -1.61
C ARG A 133 -15.16 13.05 -0.68
N TYR A 134 -15.79 13.38 0.40
CA TYR A 134 -16.33 12.40 1.33
C TYR A 134 -17.83 12.59 1.48
N SER A 135 -18.58 11.54 1.22
CA SER A 135 -20.05 11.53 1.30
C SER A 135 -20.49 10.49 2.30
N ALA A 136 -21.05 10.91 3.43
CA ALA A 136 -21.61 10.04 4.44
C ALA A 136 -22.76 10.73 5.18
N TYR A 137 -23.73 9.97 5.67
CA TYR A 137 -24.87 10.48 6.45
C TYR A 137 -25.58 11.68 5.81
N SER A 138 -25.80 11.64 4.48
CA SER A 138 -26.39 12.73 3.70
C SER A 138 -25.59 14.04 3.74
N GLN A 139 -24.32 13.98 4.09
CA GLN A 139 -23.40 15.11 4.06
C GLN A 139 -22.35 14.92 2.97
N ASN A 140 -22.04 16.00 2.25
CA ASN A 140 -20.96 16.05 1.28
C ASN A 140 -19.89 17.01 1.79
N LEU A 141 -18.69 16.48 1.98
CA LEU A 141 -17.52 17.24 2.41
C LEU A 141 -16.49 17.25 1.27
N SER A 142 -15.91 18.40 1.00
CA SER A 142 -14.79 18.54 0.09
C SER A 142 -13.49 18.52 0.90
N VAL A 143 -12.64 17.52 0.64
CA VAL A 143 -11.31 17.43 1.26
C VAL A 143 -10.42 18.50 0.61
N THR A 144 -9.97 19.45 1.41
CA THR A 144 -9.12 20.55 0.97
C THR A 144 -7.64 20.31 1.23
N LYS A 145 -7.34 19.44 2.20
CA LYS A 145 -5.99 19.00 2.54
C LYS A 145 -6.07 17.67 3.28
N GLY A 146 -5.20 16.75 2.91
CA GLY A 146 -5.05 15.49 3.63
C GLY A 146 -3.63 14.98 3.56
N THR A 147 -3.22 14.29 4.61
CA THR A 147 -1.93 13.62 4.69
C THR A 147 -2.10 12.30 5.44
N ILE A 148 -1.51 11.25 4.89
CA ILE A 148 -1.41 9.92 5.51
C ILE A 148 0.07 9.67 5.73
N SER A 149 0.51 9.62 6.99
CA SER A 149 1.92 9.46 7.35
C SER A 149 2.18 8.08 7.95
N PHE A 150 3.24 7.45 7.52
CA PHE A 150 3.69 6.15 7.98
C PHE A 150 5.03 6.28 8.69
N ASN A 151 5.14 5.68 9.86
CA ASN A 151 6.37 5.67 10.67
C ASN A 151 6.60 4.29 11.28
N GLY A 152 6.62 3.25 10.46
CA GLY A 152 6.83 1.87 10.85
C GLY A 152 5.73 0.94 10.36
N ILE A 153 4.96 0.31 11.24
CA ILE A 153 4.00 -0.73 10.88
C ILE A 153 2.93 -0.21 9.91
N ALA A 154 2.74 -0.90 8.78
CA ALA A 154 1.92 -0.46 7.66
C ALA A 154 0.41 -0.28 7.99
N ASN A 155 -0.09 -1.01 8.98
CA ASN A 155 -1.50 -1.00 9.37
C ASN A 155 -1.85 0.06 10.43
N ASN A 156 -0.91 0.94 10.77
CA ASN A 156 -1.12 2.00 11.76
C ASN A 156 -0.59 3.36 11.26
N PRO A 157 -1.17 3.93 10.19
CA PRO A 157 -0.82 5.25 9.70
C PRO A 157 -1.40 6.34 10.61
N TYR A 158 -0.72 7.47 10.67
CA TYR A 158 -1.30 8.72 11.15
C TYR A 158 -2.01 9.43 10.00
N ILE A 159 -3.28 9.77 10.20
CA ILE A 159 -4.13 10.41 9.18
C ILE A 159 -4.54 11.79 9.69
N SER A 160 -4.26 12.81 8.90
CA SER A 160 -4.71 14.19 9.12
C SER A 160 -5.48 14.66 7.90
N ILE A 161 -6.76 15.01 8.07
CA ILE A 161 -7.65 15.43 6.98
C ILE A 161 -8.37 16.70 7.37
N GLN A 162 -8.34 17.69 6.47
CA GLN A 162 -9.15 18.88 6.56
C GLN A 162 -10.19 18.87 5.44
N ALA A 163 -11.46 18.98 5.83
CA ALA A 163 -12.55 19.01 4.87
C ALA A 163 -13.48 20.21 5.16
N THR A 164 -14.10 20.71 4.12
CA THR A 164 -15.05 21.81 4.18
C THR A 164 -16.40 21.37 3.64
N ARG A 165 -17.47 21.88 4.25
CA ARG A 165 -18.83 21.80 3.73
C ARG A 165 -19.24 23.17 3.23
N SER A 166 -19.69 23.27 2.01
CA SER A 166 -20.35 24.48 1.51
C SER A 166 -21.84 24.40 1.92
N ILE A 167 -22.27 25.34 2.74
CA ILE A 167 -23.69 25.61 3.00
C ILE A 167 -23.99 26.90 2.26
N GLU A 168 -25.14 27.03 1.64
CA GLU A 168 -25.46 28.14 0.71
C GLU A 168 -25.21 29.56 1.26
N ASP A 169 -25.03 29.70 2.59
CA ASP A 169 -24.78 31.00 3.25
C ASP A 169 -23.51 31.05 4.14
N GLU A 170 -22.83 29.93 4.47
CA GLU A 170 -21.64 29.95 5.34
C GLU A 170 -20.67 28.77 5.05
N ASN A 171 -19.37 29.09 5.01
CA ASN A 171 -18.30 28.09 4.94
C ASN A 171 -17.94 27.61 6.37
N ILE A 172 -18.28 26.36 6.69
CA ILE A 172 -17.87 25.73 7.96
C ILE A 172 -16.64 24.86 7.68
N ILE A 173 -15.55 25.10 8.42
CA ILE A 173 -14.33 24.30 8.35
C ILE A 173 -14.40 23.25 9.47
N VAL A 174 -14.32 21.97 9.10
CA VAL A 174 -14.21 20.84 10.03
C VAL A 174 -12.82 20.26 9.91
N GLY A 175 -12.04 20.29 10.98
CA GLY A 175 -10.75 19.61 11.09
C GLY A 175 -10.91 18.29 11.85
N ILE A 176 -10.27 17.24 11.38
CA ILE A 176 -10.14 15.95 12.08
C ILE A 176 -8.66 15.64 12.16
N ASP A 177 -8.12 15.63 13.37
CA ASP A 177 -6.73 15.27 13.72
C ASP A 177 -6.70 13.88 14.36
#